data_13ebe9e197ce4d7e2cd6a61337436b41
#
_entry.id   13ebe9e197ce4d7e2cd6a61337436b41
#
_cell.length_a   1.000
_cell.length_b   1.000
_cell.length_c   1.000
_cell.angle_alpha   90.00
_cell.angle_beta   90.00
_cell.angle_gamma   90.00
#
_symmetry.space_group_name_H-M   'P 1'
#
loop_
_entity.id
_entity.type
_entity.pdbx_description
1 polymer ?
#
loop_
_entity_poly.entity_id
_entity_poly.type
_entity_poly.pdbx_seq_one_letter_code
_entity_poly.pdbx_strand_id
1 'polypeptide(L)'
;MNRPVISLGITLLAFVHALAAPVKVLLIGQPPDHGYRSHTYLPDCELIAKWLKQNGDFETAVARGWPTEPHAFEGVAAVVLHDKLGGDVFFAPAHAAQAQALIDRGIGLVALHWGTGSAEPAAGEPWLRALGGHFNAQKGGFSRYKVEASTVRLADPSHPISRGWQDFPMRDEWYYDLRFLPAAKPVALAKVGGKDYPVGWAYERPSGGRSFGFVGLHFHDNLASEPFRRLIVNGVLWATRTEVPAAGATVKMEPKDLDLPEEFEKLRPAAKSPANRPAGDPLIVRRMTECAAYQERLDHALEHGTAIPQALAEIQAFLLTAPGVDPKSVETTGVGVHYKTTEGFGYYLRIPFDRLPESK
;
A
#
# COMPACT_ATOMS: atom_id res chain seq x y z
N MET A 1 -15.11 73.80 34.93
CA MET A 1 -15.72 72.61 34.29
C MET A 1 -14.61 71.79 33.66
N ASN A 2 -14.06 70.86 34.42
CA ASN A 2 -13.00 69.99 33.96
C ASN A 2 -13.63 68.69 33.37
N ARG A 3 -13.39 68.41 32.09
CA ARG A 3 -13.77 67.15 31.43
C ARG A 3 -12.66 66.10 31.64
N PRO A 4 -12.97 64.89 32.05
CA PRO A 4 -11.97 63.82 32.14
C PRO A 4 -11.68 63.26 30.72
N VAL A 5 -10.39 63.13 30.41
CA VAL A 5 -9.90 62.41 29.20
C VAL A 5 -9.85 60.92 29.56
N ILE A 6 -10.72 60.13 28.93
CA ILE A 6 -10.68 58.65 29.03
C ILE A 6 -9.66 58.17 28.01
N SER A 7 -8.54 57.69 28.51
CA SER A 7 -7.52 56.99 27.68
C SER A 7 -7.93 55.53 27.48
N LEU A 8 -8.30 55.19 26.25
CA LEU A 8 -8.63 53.79 25.86
C LEU A 8 -7.31 53.08 25.51
N GLY A 9 -6.81 52.28 26.46
CA GLY A 9 -5.66 51.41 26.26
C GLY A 9 -6.04 50.21 25.38
N ILE A 10 -5.58 50.16 24.14
CA ILE A 10 -5.71 48.95 23.28
C ILE A 10 -4.61 47.98 23.68
N THR A 11 -4.97 46.91 24.39
CA THR A 11 -4.05 45.81 24.66
C THR A 11 -4.00 44.92 23.44
N LEU A 12 -2.89 45.00 22.69
CA LEU A 12 -2.63 44.08 21.56
C LEU A 12 -2.21 42.73 22.11
N LEU A 13 -3.14 41.74 22.12
CA LEU A 13 -2.82 40.36 22.38
C LEU A 13 -2.09 39.79 21.16
N ALA A 14 -0.78 39.69 21.25
CA ALA A 14 0.03 38.95 20.28
C ALA A 14 -0.25 37.44 20.48
N PHE A 15 -1.01 36.84 19.59
CA PHE A 15 -1.09 35.38 19.46
C PHE A 15 0.23 34.86 18.93
N VAL A 16 1.10 34.41 19.82
CA VAL A 16 2.25 33.59 19.44
C VAL A 16 1.69 32.21 19.02
N HIS A 17 1.57 32.00 17.73
CA HIS A 17 1.36 30.65 17.20
C HIS A 17 2.64 29.85 17.49
N ALA A 18 2.63 29.06 18.53
CA ALA A 18 3.65 28.02 18.70
C ALA A 18 3.53 27.08 17.49
N LEU A 19 4.54 27.06 16.65
CA LEU A 19 4.65 26.04 15.58
C LEU A 19 4.59 24.68 16.27
N ALA A 20 3.58 23.88 15.94
CA ALA A 20 3.49 22.53 16.43
C ALA A 20 4.74 21.75 15.95
N ALA A 21 5.29 20.93 16.81
CA ALA A 21 6.41 20.06 16.42
C ALA A 21 5.98 19.12 15.28
N PRO A 22 6.88 18.77 14.36
CA PRO A 22 6.57 17.87 13.26
C PRO A 22 6.07 16.51 13.76
N VAL A 23 5.15 15.91 13.03
CA VAL A 23 4.63 14.57 13.33
C VAL A 23 5.66 13.53 12.89
N LYS A 24 6.30 12.86 13.84
CA LYS A 24 7.33 11.87 13.56
C LYS A 24 6.73 10.51 13.23
N VAL A 25 7.06 9.95 12.07
CA VAL A 25 6.65 8.62 11.64
C VAL A 25 7.88 7.77 11.30
N LEU A 26 7.99 6.63 11.98
CA LEU A 26 9.01 5.64 11.69
C LEU A 26 8.41 4.54 10.82
N LEU A 27 9.00 4.34 9.63
CA LEU A 27 8.64 3.26 8.73
C LEU A 27 9.70 2.16 8.81
N ILE A 28 9.28 0.93 9.03
CA ILE A 28 10.16 -0.22 9.18
C ILE A 28 9.90 -1.18 8.03
N GLY A 29 10.94 -1.49 7.28
CA GLY A 29 10.96 -2.46 6.20
C GLY A 29 12.21 -3.32 6.28
N GLN A 30 12.36 -4.27 5.37
CA GLN A 30 13.52 -5.15 5.27
C GLN A 30 14.03 -5.25 3.83
N PRO A 31 15.19 -5.90 3.59
CA PRO A 31 15.61 -6.28 2.25
C PRO A 31 14.57 -7.16 1.55
N PRO A 32 14.57 -7.19 0.20
CA PRO A 32 13.65 -8.03 -0.56
C PRO A 32 13.86 -9.51 -0.24
N ASP A 33 12.77 -10.24 -0.09
CA ASP A 33 12.75 -11.68 0.19
C ASP A 33 11.90 -12.46 -0.81
N HIS A 34 11.36 -11.78 -1.82
CA HIS A 34 10.54 -12.33 -2.89
C HIS A 34 11.08 -11.96 -4.27
N GLY A 35 10.34 -12.36 -5.31
CA GLY A 35 10.69 -12.05 -6.69
C GLY A 35 10.60 -10.55 -7.01
N TYR A 36 11.10 -10.20 -8.19
CA TYR A 36 11.11 -8.83 -8.69
C TYR A 36 9.75 -8.15 -8.58
N ARG A 37 9.73 -6.93 -8.02
CA ARG A 37 8.56 -6.08 -7.77
C ARG A 37 7.52 -6.66 -6.80
N SER A 38 7.91 -7.67 -6.01
CA SER A 38 7.11 -8.18 -4.91
C SER A 38 7.87 -7.97 -3.60
N HIS A 39 7.15 -7.64 -2.52
CA HIS A 39 7.75 -7.37 -1.20
C HIS A 39 8.90 -6.35 -1.27
N THR A 40 8.66 -5.24 -1.94
CA THR A 40 9.63 -4.15 -2.09
C THR A 40 9.66 -3.23 -0.87
N TYR A 41 9.61 -3.81 0.30
CA TYR A 41 9.42 -3.18 1.60
C TYR A 41 10.04 -1.79 1.78
N LEU A 42 11.36 -1.64 1.57
CA LEU A 42 12.06 -0.36 1.77
C LEU A 42 11.68 0.70 0.74
N PRO A 43 11.69 0.43 -0.59
CA PRO A 43 11.20 1.38 -1.58
C PRO A 43 9.75 1.82 -1.34
N ASP A 44 8.87 0.90 -0.94
CA ASP A 44 7.48 1.22 -0.63
C ASP A 44 7.37 2.12 0.60
N CYS A 45 8.18 1.87 1.64
CA CYS A 45 8.28 2.75 2.80
C CYS A 45 8.76 4.16 2.43
N GLU A 46 9.75 4.29 1.53
CA GLU A 46 10.23 5.59 1.04
C GLU A 46 9.14 6.36 0.27
N LEU A 47 8.33 5.68 -0.54
CA LEU A 47 7.21 6.30 -1.23
C LEU A 47 6.14 6.76 -0.24
N ILE A 48 5.78 5.95 0.73
CA ILE A 48 4.81 6.33 1.78
C ILE A 48 5.35 7.54 2.55
N ALA A 49 6.64 7.56 2.90
CA ALA A 49 7.30 8.68 3.56
C ALA A 49 7.25 9.97 2.71
N LYS A 50 7.47 9.85 1.39
CA LYS A 50 7.33 10.96 0.43
C LYS A 50 5.91 11.52 0.42
N TRP A 51 4.88 10.66 0.40
CA TRP A 51 3.50 11.12 0.38
C TRP A 51 3.05 11.70 1.71
N LEU A 52 3.53 11.22 2.85
CA LEU A 52 3.24 11.83 4.16
C LEU A 52 3.67 13.29 4.21
N LYS A 53 4.85 13.62 3.67
CA LYS A 53 5.36 15.00 3.60
C LYS A 53 4.52 15.94 2.71
N GLN A 54 3.61 15.41 1.89
CA GLN A 54 2.66 16.22 1.12
C GLN A 54 1.41 16.62 1.93
N ASN A 55 1.25 16.09 3.15
CA ASN A 55 0.03 16.22 3.95
C ASN A 55 0.23 16.98 5.28
N GLY A 56 1.31 17.71 5.41
CA GLY A 56 1.62 18.51 6.59
C GLY A 56 3.08 18.42 7.02
N ASP A 57 3.36 18.87 8.22
CA ASP A 57 4.72 18.86 8.76
C ASP A 57 5.05 17.47 9.34
N PHE A 58 5.49 16.57 8.47
CA PHE A 58 5.92 15.23 8.81
C PHE A 58 7.42 15.07 8.77
N GLU A 59 7.99 14.60 9.87
CA GLU A 59 9.34 14.05 9.95
C GLU A 59 9.26 12.53 9.80
N THR A 60 9.88 11.98 8.77
CA THR A 60 9.82 10.55 8.46
C THR A 60 11.21 9.93 8.48
N ALA A 61 11.34 8.74 9.07
CA ALA A 61 12.52 7.91 9.00
C ALA A 61 12.16 6.53 8.45
N VAL A 62 12.96 6.00 7.53
CA VAL A 62 12.84 4.63 7.04
C VAL A 62 13.97 3.80 7.60
N ALA A 63 13.65 2.72 8.29
CA ALA A 63 14.60 1.83 8.94
C ALA A 63 14.59 0.43 8.30
N ARG A 64 15.77 -0.15 8.19
CA ARG A 64 15.98 -1.54 7.76
C ARG A 64 15.90 -2.47 8.98
N GLY A 65 14.72 -3.03 9.23
CA GLY A 65 14.43 -3.79 10.45
C GLY A 65 14.25 -2.90 11.68
N TRP A 66 14.16 -3.52 12.85
CA TRP A 66 14.00 -2.79 14.11
C TRP A 66 15.21 -1.90 14.40
N PRO A 67 15.01 -0.57 14.61
CA PRO A 67 16.13 0.33 14.89
C PRO A 67 16.83 -0.01 16.20
N THR A 68 18.14 0.09 16.20
CA THR A 68 19.01 -0.13 17.37
C THR A 68 19.54 1.18 17.96
N GLU A 69 19.36 2.30 17.27
CA GLU A 69 19.79 3.62 17.73
C GLU A 69 18.97 4.04 18.96
N PRO A 70 19.63 4.54 20.04
CA PRO A 70 18.97 4.80 21.33
C PRO A 70 17.75 5.72 21.25
N HIS A 71 17.76 6.67 20.30
CA HIS A 71 16.74 7.72 20.17
C HIS A 71 15.76 7.50 19.01
N ALA A 72 15.82 6.36 18.32
CA ALA A 72 15.03 6.10 17.12
C ALA A 72 13.48 6.23 17.35
N PHE A 73 13.03 5.99 18.58
CA PHE A 73 11.61 6.05 18.94
C PHE A 73 11.22 7.31 19.73
N GLU A 74 12.14 8.27 19.90
CA GLU A 74 11.83 9.51 20.62
C GLU A 74 10.89 10.41 19.83
N GLY A 75 9.74 10.75 20.43
CA GLY A 75 8.74 11.60 19.81
C GLY A 75 8.00 10.96 18.64
N VAL A 76 8.22 9.67 18.36
CA VAL A 76 7.51 8.94 17.29
C VAL A 76 6.03 8.90 17.61
N ALA A 77 5.20 9.45 16.70
CA ALA A 77 3.75 9.45 16.75
C ALA A 77 3.16 8.16 16.19
N ALA A 78 3.79 7.55 15.19
CA ALA A 78 3.37 6.26 14.64
C ALA A 78 4.54 5.43 14.11
N VAL A 79 4.37 4.11 14.14
CA VAL A 79 5.20 3.13 13.45
C VAL A 79 4.39 2.52 12.31
N VAL A 80 4.98 2.47 11.12
CA VAL A 80 4.48 1.77 9.95
C VAL A 80 5.35 0.54 9.71
N LEU A 81 4.74 -0.64 9.72
CA LEU A 81 5.40 -1.90 9.42
C LEU A 81 4.99 -2.38 8.03
N HIS A 82 5.91 -2.31 7.11
CA HIS A 82 5.84 -3.00 5.82
C HIS A 82 7.04 -3.95 5.75
N ASP A 83 6.90 -5.07 6.44
CA ASP A 83 7.96 -6.02 6.72
C ASP A 83 7.41 -7.45 6.72
N LYS A 84 8.28 -8.44 6.75
CA LYS A 84 7.92 -9.84 6.90
C LYS A 84 7.45 -10.09 8.34
N LEU A 85 6.17 -10.50 8.48
CA LEU A 85 5.59 -10.88 9.77
C LEU A 85 5.77 -9.79 10.84
N GLY A 86 5.07 -8.66 10.63
CA GLY A 86 5.22 -7.48 11.48
C GLY A 86 5.07 -7.75 12.98
N GLY A 87 4.22 -8.72 13.38
CA GLY A 87 4.09 -9.13 14.78
C GLY A 87 5.38 -9.74 15.33
N ASP A 88 6.07 -10.56 14.54
CA ASP A 88 7.34 -11.17 14.95
C ASP A 88 8.46 -10.13 15.03
N VAL A 89 8.46 -9.16 14.09
CA VAL A 89 9.40 -8.03 14.10
C VAL A 89 9.13 -7.12 15.30
N PHE A 90 7.87 -6.74 15.53
CA PHE A 90 7.51 -5.75 16.55
C PHE A 90 7.69 -6.30 17.97
N PHE A 91 7.27 -7.56 18.21
CA PHE A 91 7.35 -8.21 19.51
C PHE A 91 8.48 -9.25 19.62
N ALA A 92 9.54 -9.08 18.83
CA ALA A 92 10.72 -9.95 18.98
C ALA A 92 11.27 -9.88 20.42
N PRO A 93 11.70 -11.02 21.01
CA PRO A 93 12.12 -11.07 22.43
C PRO A 93 13.17 -10.02 22.80
N ALA A 94 14.06 -9.67 21.88
CA ALA A 94 15.15 -8.71 22.12
C ALA A 94 14.64 -7.29 22.46
N HIS A 95 13.42 -6.92 22.02
CA HIS A 95 12.87 -5.57 22.23
C HIS A 95 11.37 -5.54 22.53
N ALA A 96 10.77 -6.68 22.87
CA ALA A 96 9.34 -6.78 23.17
C ALA A 96 8.87 -5.80 24.26
N ALA A 97 9.69 -5.56 25.29
CA ALA A 97 9.39 -4.58 26.33
C ALA A 97 9.34 -3.15 25.79
N GLN A 98 10.25 -2.77 24.89
CA GLN A 98 10.26 -1.47 24.22
C GLN A 98 9.02 -1.33 23.32
N ALA A 99 8.70 -2.36 22.55
CA ALA A 99 7.50 -2.40 21.71
C ALA A 99 6.21 -2.24 22.54
N GLN A 100 6.12 -2.94 23.66
CA GLN A 100 4.96 -2.80 24.56
C GLN A 100 4.88 -1.37 25.14
N ALA A 101 5.98 -0.77 25.55
CA ALA A 101 6.01 0.60 26.02
C ALA A 101 5.55 1.61 24.94
N LEU A 102 5.85 1.36 23.66
CA LEU A 102 5.32 2.16 22.55
C LEU A 102 3.78 2.05 22.46
N ILE A 103 3.24 0.83 22.55
CA ILE A 103 1.81 0.59 22.53
C ILE A 103 1.10 1.27 23.74
N ASP A 104 1.71 1.17 24.92
CA ASP A 104 1.15 1.77 26.15
C ASP A 104 1.15 3.31 26.11
N ARG A 105 2.12 3.91 25.43
CA ARG A 105 2.12 5.37 25.15
C ARG A 105 1.04 5.78 24.15
N GLY A 106 0.34 4.84 23.52
CA GLY A 106 -0.74 5.13 22.58
C GLY A 106 -0.26 5.61 21.21
N ILE A 107 0.95 5.22 20.74
CA ILE A 107 1.41 5.54 19.40
C ILE A 107 0.46 5.01 18.32
N GLY A 108 0.46 5.60 17.14
CA GLY A 108 -0.14 5.01 15.94
C GLY A 108 0.58 3.74 15.52
N LEU A 109 -0.15 2.74 15.04
CA LEU A 109 0.43 1.52 14.50
C LEU A 109 -0.22 1.23 13.14
N VAL A 110 0.61 1.10 12.11
CA VAL A 110 0.15 0.73 10.78
C VAL A 110 0.90 -0.52 10.34
N ALA A 111 0.17 -1.49 9.80
CA ALA A 111 0.76 -2.72 9.27
C ALA A 111 0.22 -2.99 7.88
N LEU A 112 1.13 -3.21 6.93
CA LEU A 112 0.83 -3.42 5.52
C LEU A 112 1.28 -4.82 5.09
N HIS A 113 0.45 -5.47 4.31
CA HIS A 113 0.68 -6.77 3.71
C HIS A 113 1.11 -7.82 4.75
N TRP A 114 2.28 -8.44 4.58
CA TRP A 114 2.80 -9.44 5.50
C TRP A 114 3.08 -8.88 6.90
N GLY A 115 3.26 -7.55 6.98
CA GLY A 115 3.30 -6.85 8.26
C GLY A 115 2.07 -7.07 9.14
N THR A 116 0.92 -7.45 8.58
CA THR A 116 -0.29 -7.76 9.37
C THR A 116 -0.23 -9.09 10.13
N GLY A 117 0.80 -9.90 9.90
CA GLY A 117 0.91 -11.26 10.41
C GLY A 117 1.97 -11.48 11.48
N SER A 118 1.87 -12.67 12.09
CA SER A 118 2.93 -13.28 12.90
C SER A 118 2.95 -14.80 12.73
N ALA A 119 4.11 -15.42 12.87
CA ALA A 119 4.30 -16.86 12.90
C ALA A 119 4.76 -17.35 14.28
N GLU A 120 5.44 -16.50 15.06
CA GLU A 120 5.87 -16.85 16.40
C GLU A 120 4.67 -16.90 17.38
N PRO A 121 4.45 -18.03 18.09
CA PRO A 121 3.31 -18.17 18.99
C PRO A 121 3.24 -17.07 20.06
N ALA A 122 4.39 -16.62 20.57
CA ALA A 122 4.47 -15.58 21.60
C ALA A 122 4.08 -14.19 21.07
N ALA A 123 4.20 -13.93 19.77
CA ALA A 123 3.86 -12.65 19.15
C ALA A 123 2.38 -12.53 18.78
N GLY A 124 1.68 -13.64 18.50
CA GLY A 124 0.34 -13.65 17.93
C GLY A 124 -0.72 -12.89 18.74
N GLU A 125 -0.87 -13.17 20.02
CA GLU A 125 -1.84 -12.51 20.88
C GLU A 125 -1.46 -11.03 21.19
N PRO A 126 -0.21 -10.69 21.51
CA PRO A 126 0.21 -9.29 21.59
C PRO A 126 -0.04 -8.52 20.30
N TRP A 127 0.26 -9.11 19.15
CA TRP A 127 0.03 -8.48 17.85
C TRP A 127 -1.45 -8.23 17.56
N LEU A 128 -2.31 -9.24 17.81
CA LEU A 128 -3.75 -9.07 17.68
C LEU A 128 -4.29 -7.92 18.56
N ARG A 129 -3.84 -7.83 19.82
CA ARG A 129 -4.23 -6.75 20.72
C ARG A 129 -3.69 -5.38 20.27
N ALA A 130 -2.53 -5.33 19.66
CA ALA A 130 -1.94 -4.09 19.16
C ALA A 130 -2.59 -3.62 17.86
N LEU A 131 -2.85 -4.53 16.90
CA LEU A 131 -3.31 -4.19 15.55
C LEU A 131 -4.84 -4.33 15.37
N GLY A 132 -5.52 -5.08 16.22
CA GLY A 132 -6.96 -5.35 16.11
C GLY A 132 -7.33 -6.46 15.13
N GLY A 133 -6.43 -6.85 14.24
CA GLY A 133 -6.55 -7.93 13.28
C GLY A 133 -5.23 -8.68 13.13
N HIS A 134 -5.29 -9.97 12.80
CA HIS A 134 -4.11 -10.82 12.78
C HIS A 134 -4.18 -11.87 11.67
N PHE A 135 -3.20 -11.85 10.77
CA PHE A 135 -2.89 -12.94 9.85
C PHE A 135 -2.02 -13.98 10.55
N ASN A 136 -2.59 -15.15 10.84
CA ASN A 136 -1.84 -16.22 11.49
C ASN A 136 -1.04 -17.00 10.45
N ALA A 137 0.26 -16.73 10.37
CA ALA A 137 1.20 -17.37 9.46
C ALA A 137 1.88 -18.62 10.04
N GLN A 138 1.49 -19.09 11.23
CA GLN A 138 2.02 -20.32 11.83
C GLN A 138 1.74 -21.52 10.93
N LYS A 139 2.64 -22.51 10.93
CA LYS A 139 2.39 -23.76 10.23
C LYS A 139 1.12 -24.42 10.75
N GLY A 140 0.16 -24.62 9.86
CA GLY A 140 -1.17 -25.13 10.24
C GLY A 140 -2.11 -24.08 10.83
N GLY A 141 -1.72 -22.80 10.80
CA GLY A 141 -2.57 -21.68 11.19
C GLY A 141 -3.86 -21.59 10.37
N PHE A 142 -4.81 -20.81 10.88
CA PHE A 142 -6.14 -20.71 10.27
C PHE A 142 -6.21 -19.75 9.08
N SER A 143 -5.32 -18.76 9.00
CA SER A 143 -5.32 -17.79 7.90
C SER A 143 -4.82 -18.39 6.60
N ARG A 144 -5.29 -17.81 5.50
CA ARG A 144 -4.99 -18.25 4.13
C ARG A 144 -4.62 -17.05 3.28
N TYR A 145 -4.01 -17.32 2.14
CA TYR A 145 -3.71 -16.29 1.13
C TYR A 145 -4.03 -16.76 -0.27
N LYS A 146 -4.28 -15.82 -1.16
CA LYS A 146 -4.53 -16.08 -2.57
C LYS A 146 -4.17 -14.87 -3.41
N VAL A 147 -3.41 -15.11 -4.48
CA VAL A 147 -3.15 -14.08 -5.49
C VAL A 147 -4.29 -14.10 -6.51
N GLU A 148 -5.08 -13.05 -6.54
CA GLU A 148 -6.14 -12.88 -7.54
C GLU A 148 -6.50 -11.40 -7.74
N ALA A 149 -7.14 -11.10 -8.89
CA ALA A 149 -7.74 -9.80 -9.13
C ALA A 149 -9.06 -9.66 -8.36
N SER A 150 -9.26 -8.52 -7.73
CA SER A 150 -10.49 -8.18 -7.00
C SER A 150 -10.75 -6.69 -7.09
N THR A 151 -11.93 -6.26 -6.66
CA THR A 151 -12.22 -4.85 -6.40
C THR A 151 -12.10 -4.59 -4.92
N VAL A 152 -11.23 -3.65 -4.55
CA VAL A 152 -11.19 -3.10 -3.19
C VAL A 152 -12.37 -2.14 -3.06
N ARG A 153 -13.25 -2.42 -2.11
CA ARG A 153 -14.50 -1.68 -1.89
C ARG A 153 -14.52 -1.00 -0.53
N LEU A 154 -15.15 0.16 -0.48
CA LEU A 154 -15.42 0.86 0.78
C LEU A 154 -16.33 0.01 1.68
N ALA A 155 -15.87 -0.24 2.92
CA ALA A 155 -16.68 -0.92 3.93
C ALA A 155 -17.47 0.07 4.80
N ASP A 156 -16.83 1.20 5.14
CA ASP A 156 -17.44 2.30 5.90
C ASP A 156 -17.11 3.64 5.24
N PRO A 157 -17.99 4.18 4.38
CA PRO A 157 -17.77 5.47 3.73
C PRO A 157 -17.66 6.66 4.69
N SER A 158 -18.14 6.53 5.92
CA SER A 158 -18.11 7.59 6.94
C SER A 158 -16.77 7.69 7.66
N HIS A 159 -15.97 6.62 7.63
CA HIS A 159 -14.70 6.56 8.32
C HIS A 159 -13.67 7.51 7.68
N PRO A 160 -12.86 8.27 8.44
CA PRO A 160 -11.85 9.16 7.85
C PRO A 160 -10.88 8.50 6.86
N ILE A 161 -10.52 7.23 7.09
CA ILE A 161 -9.65 6.47 6.17
C ILE A 161 -10.30 6.32 4.78
N SER A 162 -11.62 6.35 4.69
CA SER A 162 -12.38 6.19 3.44
C SER A 162 -12.47 7.46 2.59
N ARG A 163 -11.97 8.60 3.06
CA ARG A 163 -12.09 9.87 2.37
C ARG A 163 -11.30 9.91 1.07
N GLY A 164 -11.91 10.43 0.02
CA GLY A 164 -11.27 10.78 -1.25
C GLY A 164 -10.85 9.60 -2.13
N TRP A 165 -11.26 8.38 -1.83
CA TRP A 165 -11.13 7.25 -2.73
C TRP A 165 -12.46 6.51 -2.89
N GLN A 166 -12.59 5.76 -3.97
CA GLN A 166 -13.77 4.95 -4.30
C GLN A 166 -13.30 3.53 -4.60
N ASP A 167 -14.24 2.63 -4.84
CA ASP A 167 -13.94 1.26 -5.21
C ASP A 167 -12.99 1.22 -6.41
N PHE A 168 -11.93 0.41 -6.32
CA PHE A 168 -10.93 0.30 -7.37
C PHE A 168 -10.50 -1.15 -7.60
N PRO A 169 -10.21 -1.53 -8.84
CA PRO A 169 -9.69 -2.86 -9.15
C PRO A 169 -8.23 -2.97 -8.72
N MET A 170 -7.85 -4.12 -8.20
CA MET A 170 -6.48 -4.43 -7.84
C MET A 170 -6.23 -5.94 -7.90
N ARG A 171 -5.12 -6.36 -8.47
CA ARG A 171 -4.59 -7.71 -8.32
C ARG A 171 -3.55 -7.69 -7.21
N ASP A 172 -3.78 -8.49 -6.15
CA ASP A 172 -2.81 -8.58 -5.06
C ASP A 172 -2.80 -9.99 -4.46
N GLU A 173 -1.90 -10.24 -3.53
CA GLU A 173 -1.95 -11.40 -2.65
C GLU A 173 -2.82 -11.07 -1.44
N TRP A 174 -4.05 -11.55 -1.49
CA TRP A 174 -5.03 -11.29 -0.45
C TRP A 174 -4.90 -12.28 0.69
N TYR A 175 -4.78 -11.78 1.92
CA TYR A 175 -4.90 -12.59 3.13
C TYR A 175 -6.35 -12.62 3.58
N TYR A 176 -6.85 -13.80 3.93
CA TYR A 176 -8.22 -14.01 4.38
C TYR A 176 -8.28 -15.04 5.50
N ASP A 177 -9.47 -15.23 6.10
CA ASP A 177 -9.65 -15.98 7.34
C ASP A 177 -8.75 -15.44 8.46
N LEU A 178 -8.70 -14.10 8.58
CA LEU A 178 -8.01 -13.43 9.65
C LEU A 178 -8.84 -13.46 10.95
N ARG A 179 -8.15 -13.40 12.09
CA ARG A 179 -8.80 -13.16 13.36
C ARG A 179 -8.88 -11.67 13.62
N PHE A 180 -10.06 -11.20 14.07
CA PHE A 180 -10.30 -9.80 14.43
C PHE A 180 -10.80 -9.68 15.86
N LEU A 181 -10.43 -8.60 16.53
CA LEU A 181 -11.08 -8.19 17.77
C LEU A 181 -12.44 -7.54 17.44
N PRO A 182 -13.45 -7.67 18.33
CA PRO A 182 -14.79 -7.11 18.10
C PRO A 182 -14.82 -5.60 17.83
N ALA A 183 -13.84 -4.84 18.35
CA ALA A 183 -13.74 -3.41 18.16
C ALA A 183 -13.01 -3.01 16.87
N ALA A 184 -12.40 -3.94 16.14
CA ALA A 184 -11.81 -3.66 14.83
C ALA A 184 -12.92 -3.43 13.80
N LYS A 185 -12.85 -2.32 13.08
CA LYS A 185 -13.86 -1.90 12.09
C LYS A 185 -13.30 -2.08 10.70
N PRO A 186 -13.92 -2.87 9.82
CA PRO A 186 -13.55 -2.92 8.42
C PRO A 186 -13.68 -1.54 7.78
N VAL A 187 -12.67 -1.13 7.01
CA VAL A 187 -12.69 0.09 6.17
C VAL A 187 -12.57 -0.25 4.68
N ALA A 188 -12.02 -1.42 4.37
CA ALA A 188 -11.93 -1.94 3.01
C ALA A 188 -12.29 -3.42 2.96
N LEU A 189 -13.01 -3.83 1.92
CA LEU A 189 -13.40 -5.21 1.61
C LEU A 189 -12.84 -5.61 0.25
N ALA A 190 -12.51 -6.89 0.09
CA ALA A 190 -12.27 -7.48 -1.22
C ALA A 190 -12.93 -8.86 -1.30
N LYS A 191 -13.26 -9.27 -2.53
CA LYS A 191 -13.77 -10.62 -2.78
C LYS A 191 -12.60 -11.54 -3.04
N VAL A 192 -12.42 -12.57 -2.20
CA VAL A 192 -11.35 -13.56 -2.33
C VAL A 192 -11.99 -14.95 -2.46
N GLY A 193 -11.67 -15.66 -3.52
CA GLY A 193 -12.29 -16.96 -3.79
C GLY A 193 -13.82 -16.91 -3.86
N GLY A 194 -14.40 -15.80 -4.31
CA GLY A 194 -15.85 -15.60 -4.43
C GLY A 194 -16.55 -15.11 -3.15
N LYS A 195 -15.86 -14.95 -2.02
CA LYS A 195 -16.40 -14.47 -0.74
C LYS A 195 -15.81 -13.11 -0.37
N ASP A 196 -16.59 -12.28 0.31
CA ASP A 196 -16.16 -10.98 0.82
C ASP A 196 -15.40 -11.13 2.13
N TYR A 197 -14.23 -10.48 2.19
CA TYR A 197 -13.38 -10.45 3.38
C TYR A 197 -12.95 -9.02 3.70
N PRO A 198 -12.81 -8.66 4.99
CA PRO A 198 -12.11 -7.46 5.39
C PRO A 198 -10.62 -7.56 4.97
N VAL A 199 -10.18 -6.62 4.14
CA VAL A 199 -8.78 -6.52 3.69
C VAL A 199 -8.10 -5.27 4.25
N GLY A 200 -8.87 -4.33 4.80
CA GLY A 200 -8.38 -3.17 5.55
C GLY A 200 -9.28 -2.90 6.75
N TRP A 201 -8.68 -2.55 7.87
CA TRP A 201 -9.40 -2.28 9.13
C TRP A 201 -8.76 -1.19 9.95
N ALA A 202 -9.59 -0.48 10.70
CA ALA A 202 -9.23 0.49 11.71
C ALA A 202 -9.50 -0.06 13.10
N TYR A 203 -8.63 0.21 14.06
CA TYR A 203 -8.80 -0.22 15.45
C TYR A 203 -8.34 0.86 16.42
N GLU A 204 -9.24 1.31 17.28
CA GLU A 204 -8.91 2.17 18.42
C GLU A 204 -8.63 1.28 19.63
N ARG A 205 -7.38 1.30 20.09
CA ARG A 205 -6.98 0.48 21.25
C ARG A 205 -7.59 1.01 22.54
N PRO A 206 -7.98 0.14 23.48
CA PRO A 206 -8.43 0.58 24.80
C PRO A 206 -7.42 1.47 25.55
N SER A 207 -6.13 1.27 25.31
CA SER A 207 -5.04 2.09 25.85
C SER A 207 -4.90 3.47 25.17
N GLY A 208 -5.70 3.78 24.16
CA GLY A 208 -5.79 5.10 23.55
C GLY A 208 -5.04 5.27 22.22
N GLY A 209 -4.31 4.32 21.69
CA GLY A 209 -3.68 4.39 20.36
C GLY A 209 -4.63 3.99 19.24
N ARG A 210 -4.26 4.32 17.97
CA ARG A 210 -4.97 3.93 16.76
C ARG A 210 -4.14 3.00 15.91
N SER A 211 -4.75 1.96 15.34
CA SER A 211 -4.09 1.02 14.47
C SER A 211 -4.84 0.86 13.15
N PHE A 212 -4.10 0.80 12.05
CA PHE A 212 -4.61 0.52 10.73
C PHE A 212 -3.88 -0.69 10.15
N GLY A 213 -4.62 -1.71 9.74
CA GLY A 213 -4.08 -2.87 9.03
C GLY A 213 -4.65 -2.93 7.61
N PHE A 214 -3.82 -3.28 6.64
CA PHE A 214 -4.22 -3.54 5.27
C PHE A 214 -3.40 -4.69 4.69
N VAL A 215 -4.06 -5.72 4.16
CA VAL A 215 -3.40 -6.94 3.70
C VAL A 215 -2.80 -6.87 2.29
N GLY A 216 -3.10 -5.84 1.51
CA GLY A 216 -2.50 -5.62 0.19
C GLY A 216 -1.12 -4.97 0.27
N LEU A 217 -0.50 -4.73 -0.90
CA LEU A 217 0.86 -4.26 -1.13
C LEU A 217 1.89 -5.39 -1.24
N HIS A 218 1.46 -6.54 -1.79
CA HIS A 218 2.40 -7.55 -2.25
C HIS A 218 3.19 -7.07 -3.47
N PHE A 219 2.50 -6.43 -4.41
CA PHE A 219 3.09 -5.94 -5.64
C PHE A 219 3.32 -4.43 -5.60
N HIS A 220 4.57 -4.02 -5.80
CA HIS A 220 4.99 -2.62 -5.89
C HIS A 220 4.18 -1.81 -6.93
N ASP A 221 3.89 -2.43 -8.08
CA ASP A 221 3.15 -1.78 -9.17
C ASP A 221 1.75 -1.31 -8.76
N ASN A 222 1.16 -1.88 -7.73
CA ASN A 222 -0.12 -1.42 -7.21
C ASN A 222 -0.09 0.01 -6.67
N LEU A 223 1.09 0.51 -6.31
CA LEU A 223 1.28 1.91 -5.93
C LEU A 223 1.07 2.90 -7.09
N ALA A 224 0.98 2.43 -8.34
CA ALA A 224 0.50 3.24 -9.46
C ALA A 224 -0.96 3.69 -9.29
N SER A 225 -1.78 2.95 -8.54
CA SER A 225 -3.17 3.27 -8.27
C SER A 225 -3.30 4.39 -7.23
N GLU A 226 -3.84 5.55 -7.60
CA GLU A 226 -4.03 6.66 -6.67
C GLU A 226 -4.99 6.34 -5.53
N PRO A 227 -6.18 5.72 -5.75
CA PRO A 227 -7.06 5.31 -4.66
C PRO A 227 -6.37 4.41 -3.65
N PHE A 228 -5.49 3.52 -4.12
CA PHE A 228 -4.71 2.64 -3.26
C PHE A 228 -3.70 3.41 -2.40
N ARG A 229 -2.91 4.31 -3.00
CA ARG A 229 -2.00 5.18 -2.25
C ARG A 229 -2.74 6.00 -1.20
N ARG A 230 -3.90 6.56 -1.59
CA ARG A 230 -4.74 7.37 -0.70
C ARG A 230 -5.27 6.58 0.49
N LEU A 231 -5.72 5.36 0.28
CA LEU A 231 -6.11 4.44 1.36
C LEU A 231 -4.97 4.25 2.37
N ILE A 232 -3.76 3.98 1.91
CA ILE A 232 -2.59 3.76 2.78
C ILE A 232 -2.26 5.03 3.55
N VAL A 233 -2.13 6.17 2.87
CA VAL A 233 -1.73 7.44 3.51
C VAL A 233 -2.81 7.94 4.47
N ASN A 234 -4.10 7.83 4.11
CA ASN A 234 -5.21 8.11 5.03
C ASN A 234 -5.11 7.26 6.31
N GLY A 235 -4.75 5.98 6.17
CA GLY A 235 -4.53 5.09 7.31
C GLY A 235 -3.44 5.58 8.25
N VAL A 236 -2.33 6.09 7.72
CA VAL A 236 -1.23 6.65 8.52
C VAL A 236 -1.66 7.98 9.17
N LEU A 237 -2.29 8.90 8.42
CA LEU A 237 -2.81 10.15 8.96
C LEU A 237 -3.77 9.90 10.12
N TRP A 238 -4.71 8.97 9.94
CA TRP A 238 -5.66 8.62 10.98
C TRP A 238 -4.98 8.00 12.22
N ALA A 239 -3.98 7.14 12.00
CA ALA A 239 -3.24 6.50 13.09
C ALA A 239 -2.40 7.51 13.89
N THR A 240 -1.83 8.53 13.25
CA THR A 240 -1.11 9.64 13.90
C THR A 240 -2.03 10.68 14.54
N ARG A 241 -3.37 10.54 14.42
CA ARG A 241 -4.38 11.53 14.81
C ARG A 241 -4.28 12.86 14.02
N THR A 242 -3.57 12.85 12.91
CA THR A 242 -3.61 13.94 11.94
C THR A 242 -4.95 13.90 11.21
N GLU A 243 -5.54 15.07 10.97
CA GLU A 243 -6.81 15.11 10.24
C GLU A 243 -6.62 14.60 8.82
N VAL A 244 -7.47 13.67 8.40
CA VAL A 244 -7.56 13.26 7.01
C VAL A 244 -8.43 14.28 6.28
N PRO A 245 -7.93 14.97 5.23
CA PRO A 245 -8.72 15.92 4.47
C PRO A 245 -10.02 15.31 3.92
N ALA A 246 -11.06 16.11 3.71
CA ALA A 246 -12.32 15.64 3.15
C ALA A 246 -12.14 15.00 1.75
N ALA A 247 -11.22 15.52 0.94
CA ALA A 247 -10.84 14.97 -0.35
C ALA A 247 -9.84 13.79 -0.26
N GLY A 248 -9.51 13.33 0.96
CA GLY A 248 -8.45 12.38 1.21
C GLY A 248 -7.05 12.99 1.16
N ALA A 249 -6.05 12.18 1.48
CA ALA A 249 -4.65 12.60 1.47
C ALA A 249 -4.18 12.98 0.05
N THR A 250 -3.27 13.94 -0.03
CA THR A 250 -2.50 14.23 -1.25
C THR A 250 -1.44 13.13 -1.43
N VAL A 251 -1.43 12.51 -2.60
CA VAL A 251 -0.55 11.38 -2.91
C VAL A 251 0.02 11.50 -4.33
N LYS A 252 0.48 12.70 -4.68
CA LYS A 252 1.08 12.98 -6.00
C LYS A 252 2.31 12.12 -6.20
N MET A 253 2.42 11.56 -7.39
CA MET A 253 3.50 10.66 -7.78
C MET A 253 4.00 11.02 -9.17
N GLU A 254 5.30 10.91 -9.37
CA GLU A 254 5.94 11.01 -10.68
C GLU A 254 6.21 9.62 -11.25
N PRO A 255 6.28 9.44 -12.58
CA PRO A 255 6.54 8.14 -13.21
C PRO A 255 7.75 7.41 -12.64
N LYS A 256 8.84 8.15 -12.42
CA LYS A 256 10.11 7.63 -11.89
C LYS A 256 10.02 7.14 -10.43
N ASP A 257 8.96 7.50 -9.70
CA ASP A 257 8.82 7.07 -8.29
C ASP A 257 8.64 5.56 -8.16
N LEU A 258 8.16 4.90 -9.22
CA LEU A 258 8.04 3.44 -9.28
C LEU A 258 9.31 2.74 -9.78
N ASP A 259 10.37 3.48 -10.09
CA ASP A 259 11.65 2.87 -10.41
C ASP A 259 12.27 2.28 -9.14
N LEU A 260 12.74 1.05 -9.24
CA LEU A 260 13.34 0.37 -8.10
C LEU A 260 14.85 0.60 -8.06
N PRO A 261 15.47 0.66 -6.86
CA PRO A 261 16.91 0.66 -6.71
C PRO A 261 17.58 -0.54 -7.37
N GLU A 262 18.87 -0.41 -7.73
CA GLU A 262 19.62 -1.44 -8.45
C GLU A 262 19.62 -2.81 -7.75
N GLU A 263 19.59 -2.84 -6.42
CA GLU A 263 19.53 -4.09 -5.65
C GLU A 263 18.26 -4.90 -5.94
N PHE A 264 17.14 -4.22 -6.22
CA PHE A 264 15.87 -4.85 -6.63
C PHE A 264 15.87 -5.17 -8.12
N GLU A 265 16.51 -4.34 -8.94
CA GLU A 265 16.64 -4.63 -10.38
C GLU A 265 17.43 -5.92 -10.64
N LYS A 266 18.36 -6.28 -9.77
CA LYS A 266 19.09 -7.58 -9.80
C LYS A 266 18.17 -8.78 -9.60
N LEU A 267 17.02 -8.59 -8.95
CA LEU A 267 15.99 -9.63 -8.79
C LEU A 267 15.10 -9.75 -10.03
N ARG A 268 15.21 -8.81 -10.98
CA ARG A 268 14.49 -8.92 -12.24
C ARG A 268 14.83 -10.30 -12.84
N PRO A 269 13.85 -11.16 -13.09
CA PRO A 269 14.11 -12.39 -13.80
C PRO A 269 14.88 -11.98 -15.04
N ALA A 270 16.08 -12.54 -15.25
CA ALA A 270 16.72 -12.47 -16.56
C ALA A 270 15.60 -12.76 -17.53
N ALA A 271 15.31 -11.80 -18.43
CA ALA A 271 14.27 -12.01 -19.44
C ALA A 271 14.43 -13.46 -19.81
N LYS A 272 13.42 -14.31 -19.53
CA LYS A 272 13.59 -15.74 -19.82
C LYS A 272 13.86 -15.77 -21.29
N SER A 273 15.11 -15.56 -21.62
CA SER A 273 15.66 -16.05 -22.88
C SER A 273 15.17 -17.46 -22.87
N PRO A 274 14.25 -17.82 -23.75
CA PRO A 274 13.78 -19.19 -23.77
C PRO A 274 15.08 -19.98 -23.81
N ALA A 275 15.34 -20.64 -22.68
CA ALA A 275 16.62 -21.31 -22.45
C ALA A 275 16.90 -22.13 -23.70
N ASN A 276 17.99 -21.81 -24.41
CA ASN A 276 18.46 -22.40 -25.65
C ASN A 276 17.76 -22.01 -26.97
N ARG A 277 17.00 -20.91 -27.06
CA ARG A 277 16.61 -20.42 -28.39
C ARG A 277 17.54 -19.30 -28.86
N PRO A 278 18.12 -19.38 -30.08
CA PRO A 278 19.01 -18.35 -30.58
C PRO A 278 18.30 -17.00 -30.68
N ALA A 279 19.06 -15.91 -30.49
CA ALA A 279 18.55 -14.56 -30.74
C ALA A 279 18.02 -14.53 -32.19
N GLY A 280 16.74 -14.14 -32.35
CA GLY A 280 16.06 -14.17 -33.66
C GLY A 280 15.23 -15.43 -33.94
N ASP A 281 15.01 -16.31 -32.94
CA ASP A 281 14.05 -17.40 -33.10
C ASP A 281 12.69 -16.84 -33.59
N PRO A 282 12.19 -17.34 -34.74
CA PRO A 282 10.97 -16.80 -35.37
C PRO A 282 9.76 -16.77 -34.43
N LEU A 283 9.67 -17.73 -33.50
CA LEU A 283 8.58 -17.76 -32.55
C LEU A 283 8.68 -16.60 -31.52
N ILE A 284 9.89 -16.32 -31.03
CA ILE A 284 10.11 -15.20 -30.09
C ILE A 284 9.81 -13.89 -30.78
N VAL A 285 10.38 -13.67 -31.97
CA VAL A 285 10.14 -12.46 -32.76
C VAL A 285 8.66 -12.27 -33.02
N ARG A 286 7.95 -13.34 -33.38
CA ARG A 286 6.51 -13.33 -33.59
C ARG A 286 5.75 -12.91 -32.31
N ARG A 287 6.07 -13.52 -31.16
CA ARG A 287 5.36 -13.21 -29.88
C ARG A 287 5.64 -11.80 -29.38
N MET A 288 6.86 -11.30 -29.57
CA MET A 288 7.19 -9.91 -29.27
C MET A 288 6.42 -8.94 -30.19
N THR A 289 6.33 -9.25 -31.48
CA THR A 289 5.56 -8.45 -32.45
C THR A 289 4.07 -8.44 -32.11
N GLU A 290 3.50 -9.59 -31.75
CA GLU A 290 2.11 -9.70 -31.30
C GLU A 290 1.87 -8.88 -30.01
N CYS A 291 2.78 -8.97 -29.04
CA CYS A 291 2.70 -8.16 -27.81
C CYS A 291 2.75 -6.66 -28.11
N ALA A 292 3.63 -6.23 -28.99
CA ALA A 292 3.71 -4.82 -29.42
C ALA A 292 2.40 -4.36 -30.08
N ALA A 293 1.85 -5.17 -30.98
CA ALA A 293 0.56 -4.86 -31.62
C ALA A 293 -0.61 -4.81 -30.62
N TYR A 294 -0.58 -5.63 -29.56
CA TYR A 294 -1.58 -5.59 -28.51
C TYR A 294 -1.42 -4.34 -27.63
N GLN A 295 -0.18 -3.92 -27.37
CA GLN A 295 0.09 -2.65 -26.68
C GLN A 295 -0.40 -1.45 -27.50
N GLU A 296 -0.07 -1.41 -28.81
CA GLU A 296 -0.55 -0.36 -29.71
C GLU A 296 -2.09 -0.28 -29.75
N ARG A 297 -2.78 -1.41 -29.66
CA ARG A 297 -4.24 -1.42 -29.61
C ARG A 297 -4.77 -0.77 -28.33
N LEU A 298 -4.13 -1.02 -27.17
CA LEU A 298 -4.49 -0.38 -25.90
C LEU A 298 -4.19 1.12 -25.98
N ASP A 299 -3.02 1.49 -26.47
CA ASP A 299 -2.60 2.89 -26.61
C ASP A 299 -3.54 3.66 -27.53
N HIS A 300 -3.91 3.08 -28.67
CA HIS A 300 -4.86 3.67 -29.61
C HIS A 300 -6.24 3.93 -28.98
N ALA A 301 -6.77 2.99 -28.20
CA ALA A 301 -8.05 3.19 -27.52
C ALA A 301 -7.97 4.39 -26.56
N LEU A 302 -6.88 4.51 -25.81
CA LEU A 302 -6.66 5.62 -24.88
C LEU A 302 -6.46 6.96 -25.60
N GLU A 303 -5.75 6.97 -26.73
CA GLU A 303 -5.53 8.16 -27.57
C GLU A 303 -6.83 8.72 -28.16
N HIS A 304 -7.78 7.85 -28.45
CA HIS A 304 -9.09 8.23 -28.99
C HIS A 304 -10.14 8.49 -27.90
N GLY A 305 -9.71 8.65 -26.65
CA GLY A 305 -10.55 9.10 -25.55
C GLY A 305 -11.36 8.00 -24.86
N THR A 306 -11.05 6.72 -25.13
CA THR A 306 -11.67 5.62 -24.38
C THR A 306 -11.26 5.70 -22.91
N ALA A 307 -12.21 5.66 -22.00
CA ALA A 307 -11.93 5.64 -20.56
C ALA A 307 -11.09 4.42 -20.17
N ILE A 308 -10.13 4.60 -19.26
CA ILE A 308 -9.17 3.54 -18.85
C ILE A 308 -9.87 2.22 -18.49
N PRO A 309 -10.92 2.18 -17.64
CA PRO A 309 -11.59 0.92 -17.31
C PRO A 309 -12.17 0.22 -18.52
N GLN A 310 -12.70 1.01 -19.48
CA GLN A 310 -13.26 0.48 -20.72
C GLN A 310 -12.14 -0.03 -21.64
N ALA A 311 -11.06 0.71 -21.82
CA ALA A 311 -9.92 0.29 -22.65
C ALA A 311 -9.30 -1.01 -22.12
N LEU A 312 -9.17 -1.16 -20.80
CA LEU A 312 -8.69 -2.39 -20.16
C LEU A 312 -9.66 -3.56 -20.38
N ALA A 313 -10.97 -3.32 -20.29
CA ALA A 313 -11.96 -4.36 -20.54
C ALA A 313 -11.97 -4.81 -22.02
N GLU A 314 -11.83 -3.88 -22.96
CA GLU A 314 -11.75 -4.16 -24.39
C GLU A 314 -10.50 -4.98 -24.75
N ILE A 315 -9.32 -4.59 -24.23
CA ILE A 315 -8.09 -5.35 -24.50
C ILE A 315 -8.11 -6.72 -23.80
N GLN A 316 -8.70 -6.83 -22.61
CA GLN A 316 -8.91 -8.12 -21.95
C GLN A 316 -9.80 -9.04 -22.78
N ALA A 317 -10.95 -8.55 -23.22
CA ALA A 317 -11.87 -9.33 -24.08
C ALA A 317 -11.19 -9.78 -25.38
N PHE A 318 -10.39 -8.92 -25.98
CA PHE A 318 -9.59 -9.27 -27.15
C PHE A 318 -8.57 -10.38 -26.84
N LEU A 319 -7.79 -10.27 -25.77
CA LEU A 319 -6.78 -11.25 -25.39
C LEU A 319 -7.36 -12.63 -25.07
N LEU A 320 -8.58 -12.69 -24.52
CA LEU A 320 -9.27 -13.96 -24.24
C LEU A 320 -9.52 -14.79 -25.50
N THR A 321 -9.54 -14.16 -26.67
CA THR A 321 -9.78 -14.81 -27.97
C THR A 321 -8.58 -14.72 -28.92
N ALA A 322 -7.51 -14.05 -28.51
CA ALA A 322 -6.34 -13.82 -29.37
C ALA A 322 -5.57 -15.13 -29.61
N PRO A 323 -5.18 -15.42 -30.87
CA PRO A 323 -4.41 -16.61 -31.18
C PRO A 323 -3.09 -16.67 -30.42
N GLY A 324 -2.80 -17.81 -29.80
CA GLY A 324 -1.56 -18.05 -29.07
C GLY A 324 -1.51 -17.42 -27.68
N VAL A 325 -2.59 -16.85 -27.19
CA VAL A 325 -2.77 -16.46 -25.79
C VAL A 325 -3.44 -17.61 -25.02
N ASP A 326 -2.95 -17.91 -23.82
CA ASP A 326 -3.67 -18.79 -22.88
C ASP A 326 -4.78 -17.98 -22.18
N PRO A 327 -6.05 -18.23 -22.50
CA PRO A 327 -7.15 -17.42 -21.96
C PRO A 327 -7.30 -17.53 -20.45
N LYS A 328 -6.80 -18.61 -19.84
CA LYS A 328 -6.82 -18.78 -18.37
C LYS A 328 -5.81 -17.89 -17.65
N SER A 329 -4.87 -17.31 -18.38
CA SER A 329 -3.80 -16.47 -17.86
C SER A 329 -4.07 -14.97 -17.99
N VAL A 330 -5.18 -14.58 -18.64
CA VAL A 330 -5.49 -13.16 -18.88
C VAL A 330 -6.08 -12.53 -17.63
N GLU A 331 -5.35 -11.59 -17.05
CA GLU A 331 -5.72 -10.91 -15.82
C GLU A 331 -5.58 -9.41 -15.96
N THR A 332 -6.64 -8.67 -15.64
CA THR A 332 -6.64 -7.20 -15.65
C THR A 332 -6.23 -6.65 -14.29
N THR A 333 -5.36 -5.65 -14.31
CA THR A 333 -5.04 -4.80 -13.16
C THR A 333 -5.65 -3.41 -13.38
N GLY A 334 -5.61 -2.53 -12.37
CA GLY A 334 -6.04 -1.13 -12.54
C GLY A 334 -5.20 -0.31 -13.54
N VAL A 335 -4.05 -0.84 -13.97
CA VAL A 335 -3.06 -0.13 -14.80
C VAL A 335 -2.57 -0.94 -16.01
N GLY A 336 -3.16 -2.12 -16.28
CA GLY A 336 -2.77 -2.94 -17.42
C GLY A 336 -3.40 -4.33 -17.41
N VAL A 337 -2.94 -5.19 -18.34
CA VAL A 337 -3.38 -6.58 -18.47
C VAL A 337 -2.20 -7.51 -18.57
N HIS A 338 -2.13 -8.51 -17.69
CA HIS A 338 -1.19 -9.62 -17.77
C HIS A 338 -1.78 -10.75 -18.61
N TYR A 339 -0.94 -11.41 -19.40
CA TYR A 339 -1.31 -12.65 -20.06
C TYR A 339 -0.07 -13.54 -20.31
N LYS A 340 -0.33 -14.83 -20.54
CA LYS A 340 0.70 -15.77 -21.03
C LYS A 340 0.33 -16.27 -22.40
N THR A 341 1.34 -16.60 -23.19
CA THR A 341 1.11 -17.33 -24.44
C THR A 341 0.92 -18.82 -24.15
N THR A 342 0.43 -19.55 -25.15
CA THR A 342 0.28 -21.02 -25.08
C THR A 342 1.61 -21.74 -24.86
N GLU A 343 2.74 -21.08 -25.20
CA GLU A 343 4.09 -21.58 -24.92
C GLU A 343 4.63 -21.17 -23.55
N GLY A 344 3.84 -20.43 -22.75
CA GLY A 344 4.18 -20.04 -21.39
C GLY A 344 4.97 -18.74 -21.25
N PHE A 345 5.13 -17.93 -22.31
CA PHE A 345 5.73 -16.59 -22.21
C PHE A 345 4.76 -15.64 -21.53
N GLY A 346 5.19 -14.95 -20.48
CA GLY A 346 4.39 -13.94 -19.79
C GLY A 346 4.63 -12.54 -20.36
N TYR A 347 3.55 -11.80 -20.60
CA TYR A 347 3.56 -10.42 -21.08
C TYR A 347 2.65 -9.54 -20.22
N TYR A 348 2.95 -8.24 -20.24
CA TYR A 348 2.16 -7.23 -19.55
C TYR A 348 1.93 -6.03 -20.47
N LEU A 349 0.66 -5.80 -20.82
CA LEU A 349 0.23 -4.60 -21.51
C LEU A 349 -0.06 -3.53 -20.45
N ARG A 350 0.58 -2.38 -20.57
CA ARG A 350 0.53 -1.34 -19.55
C ARG A 350 -0.11 -0.07 -20.10
N ILE A 351 -0.95 0.56 -19.29
CA ILE A 351 -1.36 1.94 -19.56
C ILE A 351 -0.15 2.84 -19.42
N PRO A 352 0.15 3.68 -20.44
CA PRO A 352 1.18 4.69 -20.33
C PRO A 352 0.91 5.58 -19.12
N PHE A 353 1.96 5.88 -18.36
CA PHE A 353 1.81 6.59 -17.08
C PHE A 353 1.21 7.99 -17.25
N ASP A 354 1.55 8.67 -18.33
CA ASP A 354 1.03 9.99 -18.71
C ASP A 354 -0.46 9.98 -19.07
N ARG A 355 -1.06 8.80 -19.24
CA ARG A 355 -2.48 8.58 -19.48
C ARG A 355 -3.26 8.19 -18.23
N LEU A 356 -2.57 7.89 -17.13
CA LEU A 356 -3.24 7.68 -15.85
C LEU A 356 -3.83 9.01 -15.40
N PRO A 357 -5.09 9.04 -14.89
CA PRO A 357 -5.72 10.29 -14.51
C PRO A 357 -4.86 11.01 -13.47
N GLU A 358 -4.45 12.24 -13.81
CA GLU A 358 -3.94 13.15 -12.81
C GLU A 358 -5.01 13.34 -11.75
N SER A 359 -4.62 13.16 -10.50
CA SER A 359 -5.49 13.52 -9.39
C SER A 359 -5.81 15.02 -9.48
N LYS A 360 -7.02 15.33 -9.90
CA LYS A 360 -7.57 16.69 -9.77
C LYS A 360 -7.79 17.02 -8.31
#